data_152225c8248886ca3e2db6370a4f422b
#
_entry.id   152225c8248886ca3e2db6370a4f422b
#
_cell.length_a   1.000
_cell.length_b   1.000
_cell.length_c   1.000
_cell.angle_alpha   90.00
_cell.angle_beta   90.00
_cell.angle_gamma   90.00
#
_symmetry.space_group_name_H-M   'P 1'
#
loop_
_entity.id
_entity.type
_entity.pdbx_description
1 polymer ?
#
loop_
_entity_poly.entity_id
_entity_poly.type
_entity_poly.pdbx_seq_one_letter_code
_entity_poly.pdbx_strand_id
1 'polypeptide(L)'
;MILSLLHHQKNLLIRLIFGAILGKMRFKRTGKVDDDMMYPYITLADETEIVHSHVMEVNGVQTVEVHFERPSEDHGFDSARCVLPSYQWKFNEGFSEADIRFFDEFLHHNAHLLYRYAAQGGVHCA
;
A
#
# COMPACT_ATOMS: atom_id res chain seq x y z
N MET A 1 13.03 -8.97 26.09
CA MET A 1 11.81 -8.23 26.40
C MET A 1 11.93 -6.74 26.19
N ILE A 2 12.96 -6.11 26.72
CA ILE A 2 13.16 -4.66 26.56
C ILE A 2 13.39 -4.30 25.10
N LEU A 3 14.16 -5.11 24.37
CA LEU A 3 14.41 -4.91 22.94
C LEU A 3 13.12 -5.01 22.12
N SER A 4 12.22 -5.93 22.51
CA SER A 4 10.95 -6.10 21.82
C SER A 4 10.06 -4.87 21.98
N LEU A 5 10.01 -4.29 23.18
CA LEU A 5 9.24 -3.07 23.44
C LEU A 5 9.78 -1.87 22.66
N LEU A 6 11.10 -1.71 22.64
CA LEU A 6 11.73 -0.62 21.89
C LEU A 6 11.48 -0.76 20.39
N HIS A 7 11.52 -1.98 19.88
CA HIS A 7 11.22 -2.26 18.47
C HIS A 7 9.77 -1.90 18.14
N HIS A 8 8.84 -2.28 19.01
CA HIS A 8 7.42 -1.97 18.82
C HIS A 8 7.16 -0.46 18.81
N GLN A 9 7.77 0.29 19.74
CA GLN A 9 7.63 1.73 19.80
C GLN A 9 8.19 2.41 18.57
N LYS A 10 9.32 1.94 18.08
CA LYS A 10 9.95 2.45 16.87
C LYS A 10 9.05 2.25 15.65
N ASN A 11 8.46 1.07 15.54
CA ASN A 11 7.54 0.78 14.43
C ASN A 11 6.27 1.63 14.49
N LEU A 12 5.75 1.87 15.69
CA LEU A 12 4.59 2.75 15.86
C LEU A 12 4.89 4.18 15.39
N LEU A 13 6.07 4.69 15.77
CA LEU A 13 6.47 6.03 15.36
C LEU A 13 6.61 6.13 13.84
N ILE A 14 7.21 5.14 13.20
CA ILE A 14 7.37 5.10 11.75
C ILE A 14 6.00 5.04 11.08
N ARG A 15 5.06 4.27 11.62
CA ARG A 15 3.70 4.20 11.09
C ARG A 15 2.98 5.53 11.18
N LEU A 16 3.15 6.25 12.28
CA LEU A 16 2.55 7.58 12.43
C LEU A 16 3.12 8.56 11.38
N ILE A 17 4.41 8.51 11.15
CA ILE A 17 5.05 9.33 10.12
C ILE A 17 4.52 8.96 8.74
N PHE A 18 4.42 7.67 8.45
CA PHE A 18 3.90 7.17 7.17
C PHE A 18 2.45 7.61 6.98
N GLY A 19 1.62 7.46 8.00
CA GLY A 19 0.23 7.92 7.95
C GLY A 19 0.11 9.42 7.71
N ALA A 20 0.97 10.21 8.34
CA ALA A 20 1.00 11.66 8.14
C ALA A 20 1.41 12.01 6.72
N ILE A 21 2.37 11.30 6.14
CA ILE A 21 2.80 11.52 4.75
C ILE A 21 1.65 11.19 3.80
N LEU A 22 0.96 10.08 4.00
CA LEU A 22 -0.20 9.72 3.20
C LEU A 22 -1.30 10.76 3.33
N GLY A 23 -1.54 11.28 4.53
CA GLY A 23 -2.49 12.34 4.77
C GLY A 23 -2.14 13.61 4.02
N LYS A 24 -0.86 13.98 4.03
CA LYS A 24 -0.39 15.14 3.28
C LYS A 24 -0.57 14.96 1.77
N MET A 25 -0.36 13.76 1.26
CA MET A 25 -0.56 13.47 -0.15
C MET A 25 -2.00 13.71 -0.58
N ARG A 26 -2.97 13.47 0.30
CA ARG A 26 -4.38 13.75 0.03
C ARG A 26 -4.68 15.22 -0.18
N PHE A 27 -3.90 16.10 0.43
CA PHE A 27 -4.13 17.54 0.38
C PHE A 27 -3.37 18.26 -0.73
N LYS A 28 -2.50 17.55 -1.45
CA LYS A 28 -1.72 18.13 -2.55
C LYS A 28 -2.52 18.31 -3.85
N ARG A 29 -3.80 18.39 -3.74
CA ARG A 29 -4.62 18.44 -4.92
C ARG A 29 -4.81 19.83 -5.45
N THR A 30 -4.65 19.97 -6.72
CA THR A 30 -4.87 21.20 -7.47
C THR A 30 -6.04 21.04 -8.43
N GLY A 31 -7.13 20.43 -7.97
CA GLY A 31 -8.34 20.28 -8.77
C GLY A 31 -8.32 19.16 -9.81
N LYS A 32 -7.22 18.45 -9.97
CA LYS A 32 -7.13 17.27 -10.83
C LYS A 32 -7.12 16.02 -9.97
N VAL A 33 -7.63 14.91 -10.52
CA VAL A 33 -7.46 13.62 -9.89
C VAL A 33 -5.97 13.32 -9.85
N ASP A 34 -5.45 13.17 -8.64
CA ASP A 34 -4.04 12.94 -8.42
C ASP A 34 -3.76 11.46 -8.63
N ASP A 35 -3.01 11.13 -9.68
CA ASP A 35 -2.65 9.74 -9.99
C ASP A 35 -1.81 9.11 -8.89
N ASP A 36 -1.19 9.92 -8.04
CA ASP A 36 -0.38 9.44 -6.91
C ASP A 36 -1.21 9.22 -5.65
N MET A 37 -2.51 9.52 -5.67
CA MET A 37 -3.33 9.34 -4.49
C MET A 37 -3.54 7.87 -4.19
N MET A 38 -3.21 7.49 -2.95
CA MET A 38 -3.38 6.12 -2.47
C MET A 38 -4.33 6.10 -1.28
N TYR A 39 -5.13 5.04 -1.22
CA TYR A 39 -6.12 4.85 -0.16
C TYR A 39 -5.73 3.65 0.68
N PRO A 40 -5.81 3.76 2.02
CA PRO A 40 -5.53 2.61 2.89
C PRO A 40 -6.49 1.46 2.63
N TYR A 41 -5.95 0.23 2.58
CA TYR A 41 -6.75 -0.97 2.47
C TYR A 41 -6.70 -1.78 3.76
N ILE A 42 -5.52 -2.28 4.13
CA ILE A 42 -5.36 -3.09 5.33
C ILE A 42 -3.90 -3.03 5.81
N THR A 43 -3.72 -3.24 7.11
CA THR A 43 -2.41 -3.43 7.71
C THR A 43 -2.28 -4.87 8.14
N LEU A 44 -1.21 -5.53 7.69
CA LEU A 44 -0.96 -6.93 8.05
C LEU A 44 -0.32 -7.01 9.44
N ALA A 45 -0.27 -8.24 9.97
CA ALA A 45 0.25 -8.48 11.32
C ALA A 45 1.73 -8.06 11.47
N ASP A 46 2.50 -8.13 10.39
CA ASP A 46 3.92 -7.75 10.39
C ASP A 46 4.14 -6.24 10.12
N GLU A 47 3.08 -5.45 10.26
CA GLU A 47 3.09 -4.00 10.05
C GLU A 47 3.18 -3.58 8.56
N THR A 48 3.01 -4.51 7.62
CA THR A 48 2.94 -4.15 6.21
C THR A 48 1.64 -3.40 5.95
N GLU A 49 1.77 -2.16 5.49
CA GLU A 49 0.64 -1.33 5.09
C GLU A 49 0.35 -1.60 3.61
N ILE A 50 -0.90 -1.88 3.30
CA ILE A 50 -1.35 -2.09 1.92
C ILE A 50 -2.28 -0.96 1.55
N VAL A 51 -1.92 -0.22 0.52
CA VAL A 51 -2.70 0.89 0.00
C VAL A 51 -2.95 0.68 -1.49
N HIS A 52 -3.98 1.32 -2.03
CA HIS A 52 -4.34 1.16 -3.43
C HIS A 52 -4.69 2.50 -4.06
N SER A 53 -4.55 2.57 -5.38
CA SER A 53 -4.96 3.73 -6.15
C SER A 53 -6.48 3.74 -6.38
N HIS A 54 -6.98 4.80 -6.98
CA HIS A 54 -8.29 4.76 -7.61
C HIS A 54 -8.21 3.93 -8.91
N VAL A 55 -9.36 3.66 -9.51
CA VAL A 55 -9.38 2.97 -10.80
C VAL A 55 -8.88 3.94 -11.87
N MET A 56 -7.87 3.52 -12.62
CA MET A 56 -7.31 4.29 -13.73
C MET A 56 -7.53 3.52 -15.02
N GLU A 57 -7.85 4.22 -16.09
CA GLU A 57 -7.97 3.59 -17.39
C GLU A 57 -6.67 3.77 -18.15
N VAL A 58 -6.03 2.65 -18.47
CA VAL A 58 -4.76 2.63 -19.20
C VAL A 58 -4.95 1.77 -20.44
N ASN A 59 -4.87 2.38 -21.62
CA ASN A 59 -5.06 1.68 -22.89
C ASN A 59 -6.38 0.90 -22.94
N GLY A 60 -7.47 1.47 -22.41
CA GLY A 60 -8.77 0.83 -22.38
C GLY A 60 -8.96 -0.22 -21.29
N VAL A 61 -7.98 -0.42 -20.43
CA VAL A 61 -8.04 -1.39 -19.34
C VAL A 61 -8.17 -0.67 -18.01
N GLN A 62 -9.15 -1.07 -17.19
CA GLN A 62 -9.30 -0.54 -15.85
C GLN A 62 -8.20 -1.12 -14.96
N THR A 63 -7.36 -0.24 -14.43
CA THR A 63 -6.14 -0.59 -13.73
C THR A 63 -6.17 -0.07 -12.30
N VAL A 64 -5.67 -0.85 -11.36
CA VAL A 64 -5.48 -0.43 -9.97
C VAL A 64 -4.05 -0.76 -9.57
N GLU A 65 -3.36 0.20 -9.00
CA GLU A 65 -2.02 -0.03 -8.45
C GLU A 65 -2.15 -0.29 -6.95
N VAL A 66 -1.43 -1.29 -6.48
CA VAL A 66 -1.41 -1.67 -5.07
C VAL A 66 0.01 -1.55 -4.55
N HIS A 67 0.17 -0.80 -3.49
CA HIS A 67 1.48 -0.51 -2.91
C HIS A 67 1.57 -1.17 -1.55
N PHE A 68 2.72 -1.80 -1.30
CA PHE A 68 3.05 -2.48 -0.05
C PHE A 68 4.22 -1.77 0.58
N GLU A 69 4.12 -1.47 1.87
CA GLU A 69 5.18 -0.78 2.56
C GLU A 69 5.29 -1.30 3.98
N ARG A 70 6.52 -1.56 4.41
CA ARG A 70 6.80 -2.08 5.74
C ARG A 70 7.97 -1.35 6.35
N PRO A 71 7.89 -0.91 7.63
CA PRO A 71 9.03 -0.30 8.29
C PRO A 71 10.22 -1.26 8.34
N SER A 72 11.40 -0.75 8.00
CA SER A 72 12.65 -1.49 8.05
C SER A 72 13.63 -0.78 8.97
N GLU A 73 14.34 -1.53 9.79
CA GLU A 73 15.34 -0.95 10.67
C GLU A 73 16.58 -0.47 9.92
N ASP A 74 16.84 -1.08 8.76
CA ASP A 74 18.08 -0.84 8.03
C ASP A 74 18.01 0.34 7.08
N HIS A 75 16.83 0.60 6.48
CA HIS A 75 16.74 1.58 5.40
C HIS A 75 15.39 2.31 5.32
N GLY A 76 14.71 2.45 6.45
CA GLY A 76 13.44 3.16 6.52
C GLY A 76 12.24 2.29 6.18
N PHE A 77 12.05 1.96 4.91
CA PHE A 77 10.91 1.15 4.47
C PHE A 77 11.31 0.15 3.39
N ASP A 78 10.72 -1.05 3.48
CA ASP A 78 10.63 -1.95 2.34
C ASP A 78 9.41 -1.53 1.53
N SER A 79 9.54 -1.44 0.22
CA SER A 79 8.47 -0.97 -0.66
C SER A 79 8.33 -1.83 -1.89
N ALA A 80 7.10 -2.09 -2.30
CA ALA A 80 6.83 -2.78 -3.56
C ALA A 80 5.50 -2.32 -4.13
N ARG A 81 5.34 -2.36 -5.44
CA ARG A 81 4.11 -1.96 -6.09
C ARG A 81 3.76 -2.92 -7.22
N CYS A 82 2.51 -3.35 -7.22
CA CYS A 82 1.97 -4.28 -8.22
C CYS A 82 0.81 -3.63 -8.96
N VAL A 83 0.65 -3.95 -10.22
CA VAL A 83 -0.41 -3.40 -11.07
C VAL A 83 -1.43 -4.50 -11.36
N LEU A 84 -2.71 -4.21 -11.11
CA LEU A 84 -3.82 -5.08 -11.49
C LEU A 84 -4.43 -4.57 -12.81
N PRO A 85 -4.90 -5.40 -13.69
CA PRO A 85 -5.10 -6.84 -13.58
C PRO A 85 -3.94 -7.70 -14.07
N SER A 86 -2.82 -7.09 -14.47
CA SER A 86 -1.68 -7.83 -15.01
C SER A 86 -0.89 -8.59 -13.95
N TYR A 87 -0.98 -8.16 -12.69
CA TYR A 87 -0.16 -8.67 -11.57
C TYR A 87 1.32 -8.46 -11.80
N GLN A 88 1.69 -7.45 -12.56
CA GLN A 88 3.09 -7.10 -12.78
C GLN A 88 3.60 -6.21 -11.67
N TRP A 89 4.77 -6.54 -11.16
CA TRP A 89 5.43 -5.75 -10.13
C TRP A 89 6.23 -4.64 -10.79
N LYS A 90 5.91 -3.40 -10.46
CA LYS A 90 6.63 -2.24 -10.99
C LYS A 90 7.99 -2.10 -10.36
N PHE A 91 8.08 -2.39 -9.06
CA PHE A 91 9.33 -2.39 -8.33
C PHE A 91 9.18 -3.19 -7.04
N ASN A 92 10.31 -3.58 -6.48
CA ASN A 92 10.41 -4.19 -5.16
C ASN A 92 11.73 -3.74 -4.54
N GLU A 93 11.65 -3.04 -3.44
CA GLU A 93 12.79 -2.55 -2.70
C GLU A 93 12.74 -3.10 -1.28
N GLY A 94 13.42 -4.23 -1.06
CA GLY A 94 13.62 -4.78 0.27
C GLY A 94 12.80 -6.01 0.63
N PHE A 95 11.71 -6.30 -0.04
CA PHE A 95 10.93 -7.51 0.25
C PHE A 95 11.59 -8.74 -0.34
N SER A 96 11.51 -9.86 0.40
CA SER A 96 12.03 -11.14 -0.05
C SER A 96 11.13 -11.76 -1.12
N GLU A 97 11.64 -12.79 -1.79
CA GLU A 97 10.83 -13.55 -2.74
C GLU A 97 9.61 -14.19 -2.06
N ALA A 98 9.79 -14.65 -0.81
CA ALA A 98 8.68 -15.22 -0.04
C ALA A 98 7.62 -14.17 0.25
N ASP A 99 8.02 -12.95 0.59
CA ASP A 99 7.09 -11.85 0.81
C ASP A 99 6.30 -11.55 -0.47
N ILE A 100 6.98 -11.48 -1.59
CA ILE A 100 6.34 -11.16 -2.88
C ILE A 100 5.35 -12.27 -3.27
N ARG A 101 5.69 -13.54 -3.06
CA ARG A 101 4.76 -14.64 -3.32
C ARG A 101 3.52 -14.54 -2.45
N PHE A 102 3.70 -14.20 -1.17
CA PHE A 102 2.57 -13.98 -0.27
C PHE A 102 1.68 -12.84 -0.76
N PHE A 103 2.28 -11.73 -1.17
CA PHE A 103 1.54 -10.58 -1.69
C PHE A 103 0.82 -10.91 -2.98
N ASP A 104 1.42 -11.70 -3.84
CA ASP A 104 0.80 -12.14 -5.09
C ASP A 104 -0.46 -12.97 -4.82
N GLU A 105 -0.38 -13.92 -3.90
CA GLU A 105 -1.55 -14.70 -3.48
C GLU A 105 -2.60 -13.80 -2.83
N PHE A 106 -2.18 -12.89 -1.98
CA PHE A 106 -3.07 -11.93 -1.35
C PHE A 106 -3.83 -11.13 -2.40
N LEU A 107 -3.14 -10.65 -3.42
CA LEU A 107 -3.76 -9.88 -4.49
C LEU A 107 -4.78 -10.69 -5.26
N HIS A 108 -4.48 -11.96 -5.56
CA HIS A 108 -5.44 -12.83 -6.24
C HIS A 108 -6.71 -13.03 -5.44
N HIS A 109 -6.60 -13.15 -4.12
CA HIS A 109 -7.76 -13.33 -3.25
C HIS A 109 -8.53 -12.03 -3.01
N ASN A 110 -7.89 -10.88 -3.17
CA ASN A 110 -8.48 -9.59 -2.82
C ASN A 110 -8.75 -8.67 -4.00
N ALA A 111 -8.42 -9.07 -5.21
CA ALA A 111 -8.50 -8.21 -6.38
C ALA A 111 -9.89 -7.58 -6.55
N HIS A 112 -10.94 -8.38 -6.41
CA HIS A 112 -12.32 -7.89 -6.57
C HIS A 112 -12.66 -6.81 -5.54
N LEU A 113 -12.18 -6.95 -4.31
CA LEU A 113 -12.41 -5.95 -3.26
C LEU A 113 -11.59 -4.69 -3.52
N LEU A 114 -10.35 -4.86 -3.98
CA LEU A 114 -9.50 -3.73 -4.30
C LEU A 114 -10.10 -2.89 -5.43
N TYR A 115 -10.64 -3.53 -6.46
CA TYR A 115 -11.35 -2.81 -7.53
C TYR A 115 -12.60 -2.10 -7.01
N ARG A 116 -13.36 -2.75 -6.14
CA ARG A 116 -14.56 -2.15 -5.55
C ARG A 116 -14.21 -0.89 -4.78
N TYR A 117 -13.22 -0.97 -3.89
CA TYR A 117 -12.83 0.18 -3.07
C TYR A 117 -12.13 1.25 -3.91
N ALA A 118 -11.36 0.85 -4.91
CA ALA A 118 -10.74 1.80 -5.82
C ALA A 118 -11.79 2.63 -6.55
N ALA A 119 -12.89 2.00 -6.96
CA ALA A 119 -14.00 2.70 -7.63
C ALA A 119 -14.72 3.66 -6.68
N GLN A 120 -14.72 3.38 -5.38
CA GLN A 120 -15.39 4.19 -4.36
C GLN A 120 -14.51 5.28 -3.77
N GLY A 121 -13.21 5.29 -4.10
CA GLY A 121 -12.26 6.22 -3.50
C GLY A 121 -11.79 5.80 -2.11
N GLY A 122 -11.70 4.49 -1.87
CA GLY A 122 -11.18 3.92 -0.64
C GLY A 122 -12.21 3.10 0.12
N VAL A 123 -11.75 2.44 1.19
CA VAL A 123 -12.62 1.68 2.09
C VAL A 123 -13.44 2.66 2.92
N HIS A 124 -14.76 2.50 2.90
CA HIS A 124 -15.65 3.31 3.73
C HIS A 124 -16.06 2.52 4.96
N CYS A 125 -15.69 3.03 6.12
CA CYS A 125 -16.18 2.50 7.39
C CYS A 125 -17.58 3.06 7.62
N ALA A 126 -18.55 2.17 7.61
CA ALA A 126 -19.93 2.56 7.86
C ALA A 126 -20.12 2.92 9.33
#